data_828088fe16422e3ebbb54eb0bf102743
#
_entry.id   828088fe16422e3ebbb54eb0bf102743
#
_cell.length_a   1.000
_cell.length_b   1.000
_cell.length_c   1.000
_cell.angle_alpha   90.00
_cell.angle_beta   90.00
_cell.angle_gamma   90.00
#
_symmetry.space_group_name_H-M   'P 1'
#
loop_
_entity.id
_entity.type
_entity.pdbx_description
1 polymer ?
#
loop_
_entity_poly.entity_id
_entity_poly.type
_entity_poly.pdbx_seq_one_letter_code
_entity_poly.pdbx_strand_id
1 'polypeptide(L)'
;EYRERLSFRFRFNPLDKRALNSIALDAQMEGIPLWDRDISRYVYSNRVPVYNPLEDFLFNLPEWDGRDRIRPLAQTVPCDNPHWPELFHRWFLNMVAHWRGMDKRYANSVSPLLVGAQGTRKSTFCRSIMPPSECSYYTDSLDFSRKKDVELSLNRFALINIDEFDQVSATQQGFLKHILQKPVVNARRPYGTSVVEMRRYASFIATSNHKDLLTDPSGSRRFICIEVKGVIDTSRPIDYDQLYAQAMHELAHGERYWFNDADEYVMTEANREFQQYSPEEQFLFRYFRMAEAGEEGEWMAPAEILKILHQEVDIPLNAKRVAAFGRILRKQGIPSRHTRKGTVYQLVRA
;
A
#
# COMPACT_ATOMS: atom_id res chain seq x y z
N GLU A 1 6.83 -6.34 -25.33
CA GLU A 1 6.38 -5.12 -26.04
C GLU A 1 7.01 -5.06 -27.43
N TYR A 2 6.33 -4.44 -28.37
CA TYR A 2 6.83 -4.21 -29.73
C TYR A 2 6.51 -2.79 -30.17
N ARG A 3 7.26 -2.27 -31.14
CA ARG A 3 7.06 -0.96 -31.72
C ARG A 3 6.81 -1.10 -33.23
N GLU A 4 5.68 -0.61 -33.69
CA GLU A 4 5.39 -0.53 -35.10
C GLU A 4 6.29 0.51 -35.78
N ARG A 5 6.95 0.09 -36.88
CA ARG A 5 7.93 0.91 -37.60
C ARG A 5 7.36 2.21 -38.21
N LEU A 6 6.05 2.23 -38.44
CA LEU A 6 5.33 3.36 -39.06
C LEU A 6 4.40 4.09 -38.11
N SER A 7 4.39 3.74 -36.82
CA SER A 7 3.57 4.45 -35.83
C SER A 7 4.18 5.80 -35.53
N PHE A 8 3.45 6.89 -35.81
CA PHE A 8 3.78 8.25 -35.35
C PHE A 8 3.73 8.39 -33.82
N ARG A 9 3.15 7.41 -33.12
CA ARG A 9 3.19 7.25 -31.67
C ARG A 9 4.35 6.34 -31.34
N PHE A 10 5.49 6.89 -31.03
CA PHE A 10 6.70 6.17 -30.59
C PHE A 10 6.50 5.42 -29.24
N ARG A 11 5.40 4.69 -29.09
CA ARG A 11 5.06 3.94 -27.88
C ARG A 11 5.24 2.45 -28.12
N PHE A 12 5.81 1.78 -27.14
CA PHE A 12 5.79 0.33 -27.11
C PHE A 12 4.37 -0.17 -26.85
N ASN A 13 3.97 -1.19 -27.56
CA ASN A 13 2.70 -1.89 -27.36
C ASN A 13 2.94 -3.25 -26.72
N PRO A 14 2.02 -3.75 -25.88
CA PRO A 14 2.12 -5.12 -25.37
C PRO A 14 2.16 -6.12 -26.52
N LEU A 15 3.12 -7.04 -26.48
CA LEU A 15 3.21 -8.11 -27.47
C LEU A 15 2.25 -9.23 -27.06
N ASP A 16 1.00 -9.11 -27.49
CA ASP A 16 -0.04 -10.12 -27.31
C ASP A 16 -0.05 -11.16 -28.46
N LYS A 17 -0.93 -12.14 -28.37
CA LYS A 17 -1.07 -13.19 -29.38
C LYS A 17 -1.48 -12.60 -30.75
N ARG A 18 -2.26 -11.52 -30.76
CA ARG A 18 -2.70 -10.86 -32.00
C ARG A 18 -1.51 -10.20 -32.70
N ALA A 19 -0.67 -9.52 -31.95
CA ALA A 19 0.55 -8.89 -32.46
C ALA A 19 1.53 -9.94 -33.03
N LEU A 20 1.74 -11.06 -32.32
CA LEU A 20 2.57 -12.17 -32.83
C LEU A 20 2.04 -12.74 -34.15
N ASN A 21 0.73 -12.94 -34.26
CA ASN A 21 0.11 -13.42 -35.49
C ASN A 21 0.23 -12.39 -36.62
N SER A 22 0.07 -11.09 -36.35
CA SER A 22 0.23 -10.03 -37.36
C SER A 22 1.64 -10.01 -37.90
N ILE A 23 2.66 -10.06 -37.03
CA ILE A 23 4.08 -10.10 -37.45
C ILE A 23 4.34 -11.36 -38.32
N ALA A 24 3.75 -12.50 -37.99
CA ALA A 24 3.91 -13.71 -38.78
C ALA A 24 3.27 -13.58 -40.17
N LEU A 25 2.08 -13.00 -40.25
CA LEU A 25 1.38 -12.76 -41.52
C LEU A 25 2.15 -11.76 -42.39
N ASP A 26 2.63 -10.66 -41.84
CA ASP A 26 3.42 -9.66 -42.54
C ASP A 26 4.70 -10.28 -43.12
N ALA A 27 5.40 -11.09 -42.35
CA ALA A 27 6.58 -11.83 -42.81
C ALA A 27 6.24 -12.79 -43.97
N GLN A 28 5.13 -13.50 -43.88
CA GLN A 28 4.68 -14.41 -44.95
C GLN A 28 4.29 -13.65 -46.24
N MET A 29 3.69 -12.49 -46.09
CA MET A 29 3.37 -11.61 -47.22
C MET A 29 4.63 -11.09 -47.94
N GLU A 30 5.73 -10.93 -47.19
CA GLU A 30 7.05 -10.58 -47.75
C GLU A 30 7.83 -11.82 -48.26
N GLY A 31 7.20 -13.02 -48.27
CA GLY A 31 7.83 -14.26 -48.73
C GLY A 31 8.75 -14.94 -47.69
N ILE A 32 8.72 -14.50 -46.46
CA ILE A 32 9.52 -15.11 -45.38
C ILE A 32 8.66 -16.15 -44.66
N PRO A 33 9.01 -17.45 -44.65
CA PRO A 33 8.21 -18.54 -44.07
C PRO A 33 8.36 -18.58 -42.53
N LEU A 34 7.84 -17.54 -41.84
CA LEU A 34 7.82 -17.46 -40.38
C LEU A 34 6.43 -17.73 -39.84
N TRP A 35 6.38 -18.44 -38.70
CA TRP A 35 5.15 -18.72 -37.96
C TRP A 35 5.20 -18.03 -36.60
N ASP A 36 4.02 -17.84 -36.00
CA ASP A 36 3.87 -17.23 -34.65
C ASP A 36 4.78 -17.92 -33.58
N ARG A 37 4.93 -19.24 -33.66
CA ARG A 37 5.83 -20.01 -32.79
C ARG A 37 7.30 -19.64 -32.94
N ASP A 38 7.74 -19.30 -34.16
CA ASP A 38 9.14 -18.94 -34.43
C ASP A 38 9.42 -17.52 -33.93
N ILE A 39 8.49 -16.63 -34.09
CA ILE A 39 8.52 -15.27 -33.55
C ILE A 39 8.51 -15.35 -32.02
N SER A 40 7.61 -16.13 -31.41
CA SER A 40 7.56 -16.35 -29.98
C SER A 40 8.88 -16.88 -29.43
N ARG A 41 9.49 -17.87 -30.12
CA ARG A 41 10.79 -18.44 -29.74
C ARG A 41 11.90 -17.37 -29.76
N TYR A 42 11.91 -16.51 -30.74
CA TYR A 42 12.88 -15.41 -30.83
C TYR A 42 12.63 -14.37 -29.73
N VAL A 43 11.40 -13.89 -29.57
CA VAL A 43 11.02 -12.88 -28.58
C VAL A 43 11.31 -13.31 -27.16
N TYR A 44 11.03 -14.57 -26.83
CA TYR A 44 11.29 -15.12 -25.49
C TYR A 44 12.71 -15.67 -25.30
N SER A 45 13.59 -15.45 -26.27
CA SER A 45 15.00 -15.77 -26.15
C SER A 45 15.80 -14.59 -25.57
N ASN A 46 17.00 -14.86 -25.08
CA ASN A 46 17.93 -13.82 -24.63
C ASN A 46 18.58 -13.03 -25.78
N ARG A 47 18.16 -13.24 -27.03
CA ARG A 47 18.59 -12.43 -28.20
C ARG A 47 17.86 -11.10 -28.30
N VAL A 48 16.70 -10.98 -27.65
CA VAL A 48 15.95 -9.72 -27.56
C VAL A 48 16.42 -8.98 -26.28
N PRO A 49 16.91 -7.74 -26.39
CA PRO A 49 17.28 -6.95 -25.23
C PRO A 49 16.09 -6.77 -24.28
N VAL A 50 16.35 -6.86 -22.99
CA VAL A 50 15.34 -6.54 -21.97
C VAL A 50 15.14 -5.03 -21.96
N TYR A 51 13.89 -4.60 -22.09
CA TYR A 51 13.49 -3.22 -22.00
C TYR A 51 12.60 -3.02 -20.76
N ASN A 52 12.94 -2.03 -19.95
CA ASN A 52 12.17 -1.63 -18.78
C ASN A 52 11.70 -0.18 -18.94
N PRO A 53 10.41 0.06 -19.23
CA PRO A 53 9.88 1.41 -19.47
C PRO A 53 10.11 2.37 -18.31
N LEU A 54 9.96 1.89 -17.06
CA LEU A 54 10.17 2.73 -15.87
C LEU A 54 11.64 3.16 -15.72
N GLU A 55 12.58 2.26 -16.02
CA GLU A 55 13.98 2.59 -16.02
C GLU A 55 14.33 3.55 -17.16
N ASP A 56 13.79 3.30 -18.35
CA ASP A 56 13.98 4.18 -19.51
C ASP A 56 13.45 5.59 -19.22
N PHE A 57 12.26 5.71 -18.65
CA PHE A 57 11.70 6.99 -18.20
C PHE A 57 12.66 7.70 -17.22
N LEU A 58 13.12 7.00 -16.18
CA LEU A 58 13.97 7.59 -15.15
C LEU A 58 15.37 7.98 -15.67
N PHE A 59 15.93 7.25 -16.61
CA PHE A 59 17.27 7.55 -17.16
C PHE A 59 17.26 8.66 -18.22
N ASN A 60 16.11 8.95 -18.82
CA ASN A 60 15.97 10.02 -19.81
C ASN A 60 15.47 11.35 -19.19
N LEU A 61 15.38 11.44 -17.87
CA LEU A 61 15.00 12.68 -17.17
C LEU A 61 16.08 13.76 -17.33
N PRO A 62 15.68 15.04 -17.41
CA PRO A 62 16.63 16.16 -17.37
C PRO A 62 17.30 16.27 -16.00
N GLU A 63 18.36 17.08 -15.90
CA GLU A 63 18.90 17.46 -14.60
C GLU A 63 17.84 18.20 -13.76
N TRP A 64 17.85 17.93 -12.45
CA TRP A 64 16.95 18.61 -11.52
C TRP A 64 17.33 20.10 -11.37
N ASP A 65 16.36 20.98 -11.46
CA ASP A 65 16.55 22.43 -11.37
C ASP A 65 16.72 22.96 -9.93
N GLY A 66 16.76 22.08 -8.93
CA GLY A 66 16.93 22.44 -7.51
C GLY A 66 15.65 22.83 -6.79
N ARG A 67 14.48 22.82 -7.44
CA ARG A 67 13.20 23.20 -6.82
C ARG A 67 12.48 21.97 -6.29
N ASP A 68 12.04 22.04 -5.04
CA ASP A 68 11.18 21.01 -4.46
C ASP A 68 9.80 21.00 -5.14
N ARG A 69 9.38 19.83 -5.61
CA ARG A 69 8.06 19.59 -6.21
C ARG A 69 7.29 18.48 -5.50
N ILE A 70 8.00 17.63 -4.76
CA ILE A 70 7.37 16.49 -4.09
C ILE A 70 6.52 16.97 -2.91
N ARG A 71 7.06 17.82 -2.03
CA ARG A 71 6.30 18.35 -0.88
C ARG A 71 5.15 19.26 -1.31
N PRO A 72 5.31 20.19 -2.27
CA PRO A 72 4.19 20.95 -2.83
C PRO A 72 3.09 20.10 -3.45
N LEU A 73 3.43 18.96 -4.07
CA LEU A 73 2.44 18.00 -4.55
C LEU A 73 1.63 17.39 -3.39
N ALA A 74 2.29 16.99 -2.31
CA ALA A 74 1.59 16.52 -1.11
C ALA A 74 0.67 17.59 -0.52
N GLN A 75 1.10 18.85 -0.50
CA GLN A 75 0.35 19.99 0.05
C GLN A 75 -0.90 20.35 -0.76
N THR A 76 -1.09 19.80 -1.98
CA THR A 76 -2.37 19.91 -2.70
C THR A 76 -3.50 19.18 -2.00
N VAL A 77 -3.18 18.22 -1.11
CA VAL A 77 -4.14 17.49 -0.27
C VAL A 77 -4.40 18.30 1.00
N PRO A 78 -5.60 18.92 1.15
CA PRO A 78 -5.91 19.71 2.34
C PRO A 78 -6.10 18.79 3.55
N CYS A 79 -5.19 18.86 4.51
CA CYS A 79 -5.23 18.09 5.77
C CYS A 79 -4.56 18.83 6.91
N ASP A 80 -4.85 18.41 8.15
CA ASP A 80 -4.30 19.00 9.37
C ASP A 80 -3.02 18.31 9.86
N ASN A 81 -2.59 17.23 9.18
CA ASN A 81 -1.39 16.51 9.59
C ASN A 81 -0.11 17.26 9.14
N PRO A 82 0.66 17.88 10.07
CA PRO A 82 1.85 18.65 9.72
C PRO A 82 2.99 17.81 9.17
N HIS A 83 2.97 16.49 9.41
CA HIS A 83 4.01 15.57 8.95
C HIS A 83 3.72 15.00 7.55
N TRP A 84 2.54 15.27 6.99
CA TRP A 84 2.13 14.71 5.70
C TRP A 84 3.12 14.99 4.56
N PRO A 85 3.60 16.23 4.33
CA PRO A 85 4.51 16.49 3.23
C PRO A 85 5.81 15.69 3.31
N GLU A 86 6.38 15.54 4.52
CA GLU A 86 7.62 14.78 4.74
C GLU A 86 7.42 13.27 4.61
N LEU A 87 6.31 12.75 5.14
CA LEU A 87 5.98 11.33 5.01
C LEU A 87 5.69 10.96 3.56
N PHE A 88 4.98 11.83 2.82
CA PHE A 88 4.74 11.66 1.39
C PHE A 88 6.02 11.72 0.58
N HIS A 89 6.89 12.70 0.86
CA HIS A 89 8.20 12.83 0.21
C HIS A 89 8.99 11.52 0.35
N ARG A 90 9.10 10.98 1.56
CA ARG A 90 9.81 9.73 1.82
C ARG A 90 9.19 8.53 1.13
N TRP A 91 7.86 8.44 1.13
CA TRP A 91 7.13 7.41 0.41
C TRP A 91 7.35 7.50 -1.11
N PHE A 92 7.36 8.72 -1.66
CA PHE A 92 7.60 8.96 -3.07
C PHE A 92 9.02 8.56 -3.49
N LEU A 93 10.02 8.96 -2.69
CA LEU A 93 11.40 8.51 -2.91
C LEU A 93 11.52 6.98 -2.88
N ASN A 94 10.84 6.33 -1.94
CA ASN A 94 10.85 4.88 -1.85
C ASN A 94 10.19 4.23 -3.07
N MET A 95 9.11 4.80 -3.61
CA MET A 95 8.49 4.35 -4.85
C MET A 95 9.49 4.41 -6.02
N VAL A 96 10.18 5.53 -6.20
CA VAL A 96 11.18 5.69 -7.26
C VAL A 96 12.39 4.77 -7.03
N ALA A 97 12.82 4.57 -5.79
CA ALA A 97 13.87 3.61 -5.44
C ALA A 97 13.53 2.18 -5.86
N HIS A 98 12.25 1.77 -5.71
CA HIS A 98 11.76 0.48 -6.22
C HIS A 98 11.87 0.40 -7.75
N TRP A 99 11.50 1.45 -8.47
CA TRP A 99 11.62 1.48 -9.93
C TRP A 99 13.09 1.38 -10.40
N ARG A 100 14.03 1.92 -9.62
CA ARG A 100 15.48 1.79 -9.86
C ARG A 100 16.08 0.45 -9.42
N GLY A 101 15.37 -0.40 -8.68
CA GLY A 101 15.89 -1.65 -8.13
C GLY A 101 16.73 -1.50 -6.87
N MET A 102 16.50 -0.44 -6.10
CA MET A 102 17.15 -0.23 -4.79
C MET A 102 16.40 -0.95 -3.65
N ASP A 103 15.34 -1.69 -3.97
CA ASP A 103 14.40 -2.35 -3.07
C ASP A 103 14.98 -3.53 -2.27
N LYS A 104 16.14 -4.06 -2.65
CA LYS A 104 16.76 -5.22 -1.97
C LYS A 104 17.05 -4.99 -0.49
N ARG A 105 17.25 -3.76 -0.08
CA ARG A 105 17.58 -3.39 1.29
C ARG A 105 16.35 -2.94 2.09
N TYR A 106 15.48 -2.14 1.46
CA TYR A 106 14.31 -1.55 2.11
C TYR A 106 13.11 -1.61 1.17
N ALA A 107 12.15 -2.46 1.49
CA ALA A 107 10.89 -2.52 0.77
C ALA A 107 10.03 -1.27 1.07
N ASN A 108 9.26 -0.77 0.08
CA ASN A 108 8.23 0.24 0.34
C ASN A 108 7.04 -0.41 1.05
N SER A 109 7.19 -0.56 2.37
CA SER A 109 6.22 -1.24 3.24
C SER A 109 5.13 -0.32 3.78
N VAL A 110 5.18 0.97 3.44
CA VAL A 110 4.24 1.99 3.87
C VAL A 110 3.36 2.44 2.70
N SER A 111 2.10 2.70 2.97
CA SER A 111 1.11 3.16 1.99
C SER A 111 0.38 4.40 2.50
N PRO A 112 0.35 5.51 1.78
CA PRO A 112 -0.58 6.59 2.06
C PRO A 112 -2.03 6.09 1.95
N LEU A 113 -2.90 6.56 2.85
CA LEU A 113 -4.32 6.25 2.90
C LEU A 113 -5.11 7.56 3.05
N LEU A 114 -5.69 8.02 1.95
CA LEU A 114 -6.47 9.25 1.90
C LEU A 114 -7.92 8.97 2.30
N VAL A 115 -8.34 9.54 3.40
CA VAL A 115 -9.67 9.34 4.00
C VAL A 115 -10.49 10.62 3.90
N GLY A 116 -11.71 10.57 3.40
CA GLY A 116 -12.55 11.76 3.32
C GLY A 116 -13.80 11.55 2.46
N ALA A 117 -14.68 12.54 2.44
CA ALA A 117 -15.95 12.46 1.72
C ALA A 117 -15.79 12.09 0.24
N GLN A 118 -16.81 11.49 -0.33
CA GLN A 118 -16.89 11.23 -1.77
C GLN A 118 -16.81 12.56 -2.55
N GLY A 119 -16.19 12.54 -3.73
CA GLY A 119 -16.04 13.74 -4.58
C GLY A 119 -14.84 14.64 -4.23
N THR A 120 -14.07 14.35 -3.20
CA THR A 120 -12.86 15.12 -2.82
C THR A 120 -11.65 14.89 -3.74
N ARG A 121 -11.81 14.16 -4.85
CA ARG A 121 -10.78 13.86 -5.88
C ARG A 121 -9.60 13.02 -5.40
N LYS A 122 -9.79 12.18 -4.39
CA LYS A 122 -8.73 11.29 -3.84
C LYS A 122 -8.15 10.36 -4.93
N SER A 123 -9.00 9.60 -5.62
CA SER A 123 -8.55 8.66 -6.66
C SER A 123 -7.91 9.38 -7.86
N THR A 124 -8.38 10.60 -8.18
CA THR A 124 -7.75 11.47 -9.19
C THR A 124 -6.33 11.85 -8.77
N PHE A 125 -6.13 12.26 -7.52
CA PHE A 125 -4.80 12.55 -6.97
C PHE A 125 -3.91 11.31 -7.02
N CYS A 126 -4.38 10.15 -6.58
CA CYS A 126 -3.61 8.91 -6.63
C CYS A 126 -3.11 8.60 -8.06
N ARG A 127 -3.98 8.76 -9.05
CA ARG A 127 -3.62 8.54 -10.44
C ARG A 127 -2.66 9.59 -10.98
N SER A 128 -2.78 10.86 -10.56
CA SER A 128 -1.94 11.96 -11.02
C SER A 128 -0.49 11.88 -10.53
N ILE A 129 -0.16 10.97 -9.61
CA ILE A 129 1.23 10.69 -9.22
C ILE A 129 2.00 10.06 -10.39
N MET A 130 1.34 9.23 -11.20
CA MET A 130 1.99 8.57 -12.35
C MET A 130 2.16 9.53 -13.53
N PRO A 131 3.35 9.53 -14.16
CA PRO A 131 3.54 10.26 -15.42
C PRO A 131 2.55 9.76 -16.50
N PRO A 132 2.01 10.62 -17.34
CA PRO A 132 1.09 10.22 -18.41
C PRO A 132 1.64 9.14 -19.34
N SER A 133 2.94 9.13 -19.61
CA SER A 133 3.62 8.09 -20.41
C SER A 133 3.57 6.72 -19.75
N GLU A 134 3.60 6.68 -18.40
CA GLU A 134 3.70 5.45 -17.59
C GLU A 134 2.37 5.05 -16.96
N CYS A 135 1.25 5.70 -17.32
CA CYS A 135 -0.07 5.39 -16.76
C CYS A 135 -0.57 3.96 -17.00
N SER A 136 0.01 3.23 -17.96
CA SER A 136 -0.28 1.80 -18.17
C SER A 136 0.23 0.91 -17.03
N TYR A 137 1.12 1.42 -16.18
CA TYR A 137 1.65 0.74 -14.98
C TYR A 137 0.97 1.18 -13.69
N TYR A 138 -0.13 1.93 -13.78
CA TYR A 138 -1.05 2.21 -12.69
C TYR A 138 -2.25 1.28 -12.74
N THR A 139 -2.74 0.88 -11.57
CA THR A 139 -4.04 0.21 -11.43
C THR A 139 -4.75 0.63 -10.16
N ASP A 140 -6.07 0.72 -10.21
CA ASP A 140 -6.98 0.89 -9.08
C ASP A 140 -7.95 -0.31 -8.94
N SER A 141 -7.72 -1.35 -9.73
CA SER A 141 -8.56 -2.54 -9.79
C SER A 141 -7.77 -3.77 -9.37
N LEU A 142 -7.72 -4.04 -8.06
CA LEU A 142 -7.02 -5.19 -7.49
C LEU A 142 -7.99 -6.11 -6.75
N ASP A 143 -8.12 -7.36 -7.23
CA ASP A 143 -8.97 -8.37 -6.60
C ASP A 143 -8.18 -9.16 -5.53
N PHE A 144 -8.33 -8.79 -4.26
CA PHE A 144 -7.68 -9.45 -3.12
C PHE A 144 -8.13 -10.90 -2.89
N SER A 145 -9.20 -11.39 -3.53
CA SER A 145 -9.61 -12.79 -3.47
C SER A 145 -8.63 -13.70 -4.20
N ARG A 146 -7.92 -13.16 -5.20
CA ARG A 146 -6.97 -13.86 -6.06
C ARG A 146 -5.52 -13.61 -5.66
N LYS A 147 -5.09 -14.16 -4.54
CA LYS A 147 -3.77 -13.89 -3.95
C LYS A 147 -2.59 -14.01 -4.93
N LYS A 148 -2.61 -15.00 -5.84
CA LYS A 148 -1.55 -15.18 -6.85
C LYS A 148 -1.51 -14.03 -7.87
N ASP A 149 -2.66 -13.55 -8.30
CA ASP A 149 -2.76 -12.46 -9.26
C ASP A 149 -2.31 -11.15 -8.61
N VAL A 150 -2.65 -10.95 -7.32
CA VAL A 150 -2.14 -9.83 -6.52
C VAL A 150 -0.61 -9.87 -6.41
N GLU A 151 -0.02 -11.03 -6.14
CA GLU A 151 1.44 -11.17 -6.08
C GLU A 151 2.11 -10.87 -7.44
N LEU A 152 1.53 -11.33 -8.55
CA LEU A 152 2.03 -11.03 -9.89
C LEU A 152 1.88 -9.55 -10.26
N SER A 153 0.83 -8.89 -9.74
CA SER A 153 0.59 -7.46 -9.93
C SER A 153 1.73 -6.60 -9.36
N LEU A 154 2.42 -7.06 -8.32
CA LEU A 154 3.58 -6.37 -7.75
C LEU A 154 4.76 -6.23 -8.73
N ASN A 155 4.90 -7.18 -9.66
CA ASN A 155 5.93 -7.11 -10.72
C ASN A 155 5.45 -6.33 -11.95
N ARG A 156 4.14 -6.27 -12.17
CA ARG A 156 3.54 -5.67 -13.36
C ARG A 156 3.31 -4.17 -13.24
N PHE A 157 2.79 -3.71 -12.09
CA PHE A 157 2.42 -2.33 -11.88
C PHE A 157 3.49 -1.58 -11.07
N ALA A 158 3.59 -0.29 -11.31
CA ALA A 158 4.47 0.63 -10.61
C ALA A 158 3.79 1.27 -9.40
N LEU A 159 2.50 1.58 -9.54
CA LEU A 159 1.66 2.13 -8.49
C LEU A 159 0.29 1.44 -8.49
N ILE A 160 -0.11 0.94 -7.33
CA ILE A 160 -1.40 0.30 -7.10
C ILE A 160 -2.20 1.17 -6.12
N ASN A 161 -3.34 1.68 -6.58
CA ASN A 161 -4.30 2.34 -5.71
C ASN A 161 -5.31 1.31 -5.19
N ILE A 162 -5.43 1.19 -3.88
CA ILE A 162 -6.50 0.41 -3.25
C ILE A 162 -7.67 1.37 -3.06
N ASP A 163 -8.50 1.47 -4.09
CA ASP A 163 -9.70 2.30 -4.00
C ASP A 163 -10.72 1.62 -3.08
N GLU A 164 -11.49 2.41 -2.34
CA GLU A 164 -12.46 1.92 -1.35
C GLU A 164 -11.83 0.94 -0.32
N PHE A 165 -10.76 1.36 0.34
CA PHE A 165 -10.06 0.55 1.36
C PHE A 165 -10.99 0.05 2.47
N ASP A 166 -12.08 0.75 2.75
CA ASP A 166 -13.13 0.35 3.69
C ASP A 166 -13.84 -0.96 3.31
N GLN A 167 -13.79 -1.36 2.04
CA GLN A 167 -14.30 -2.66 1.58
C GLN A 167 -13.31 -3.81 1.82
N VAL A 168 -12.07 -3.52 2.19
CA VAL A 168 -11.04 -4.52 2.43
C VAL A 168 -11.26 -5.18 3.80
N SER A 169 -11.69 -6.44 3.81
CA SER A 169 -11.94 -7.20 5.04
C SER A 169 -10.69 -7.35 5.92
N ALA A 170 -10.87 -7.61 7.22
CA ALA A 170 -9.75 -7.82 8.16
C ALA A 170 -8.77 -8.92 7.71
N THR A 171 -9.28 -9.99 7.08
CA THR A 171 -8.44 -11.06 6.53
C THR A 171 -7.61 -10.58 5.34
N GLN A 172 -8.20 -9.78 4.47
CA GLN A 172 -7.51 -9.18 3.32
C GLN A 172 -6.50 -8.11 3.77
N GLN A 173 -6.81 -7.31 4.81
CA GLN A 173 -5.83 -6.41 5.42
C GLN A 173 -4.61 -7.17 5.96
N GLY A 174 -4.80 -8.36 6.57
CA GLY A 174 -3.70 -9.24 6.98
C GLY A 174 -2.83 -9.68 5.80
N PHE A 175 -3.44 -10.04 4.67
CA PHE A 175 -2.72 -10.37 3.45
C PHE A 175 -2.02 -9.13 2.84
N LEU A 176 -2.68 -7.98 2.81
CA LEU A 176 -2.09 -6.72 2.35
C LEU A 176 -0.82 -6.37 3.14
N LYS A 177 -0.85 -6.49 4.47
CA LYS A 177 0.35 -6.28 5.32
C LYS A 177 1.51 -7.18 4.93
N HIS A 178 1.21 -8.44 4.56
CA HIS A 178 2.21 -9.38 4.09
C HIS A 178 2.82 -8.94 2.76
N ILE A 179 2.01 -8.54 1.78
CA ILE A 179 2.52 -8.14 0.46
C ILE A 179 3.23 -6.78 0.49
N LEU A 180 2.84 -5.87 1.37
CA LEU A 180 3.53 -4.59 1.57
C LEU A 180 5.00 -4.78 1.97
N GLN A 181 5.31 -5.82 2.71
CA GLN A 181 6.67 -6.11 3.20
C GLN A 181 7.53 -6.95 2.25
N LYS A 182 6.94 -7.51 1.18
CA LYS A 182 7.71 -8.34 0.24
C LYS A 182 8.70 -7.48 -0.57
N PRO A 183 10.01 -7.72 -0.49
CA PRO A 183 10.98 -7.02 -1.32
C PRO A 183 11.01 -7.55 -2.76
N VAL A 184 10.68 -8.83 -2.95
CA VAL A 184 10.67 -9.53 -4.25
C VAL A 184 9.41 -10.38 -4.38
N VAL A 185 9.07 -10.75 -5.59
CA VAL A 185 7.92 -11.60 -5.93
C VAL A 185 8.39 -12.99 -6.32
N ASN A 186 8.09 -13.99 -5.48
CA ASN A 186 8.35 -15.39 -5.80
C ASN A 186 7.05 -16.05 -6.24
N ALA A 187 6.81 -16.11 -7.55
CA ALA A 187 5.56 -16.64 -8.09
C ALA A 187 5.81 -17.43 -9.38
N ARG A 188 4.89 -18.35 -9.67
CA ARG A 188 4.85 -19.04 -10.95
C ARG A 188 3.99 -18.22 -11.92
N ARG A 189 4.60 -17.74 -13.01
CA ARG A 189 3.87 -17.06 -14.08
C ARG A 189 2.80 -17.99 -14.69
N PRO A 190 1.71 -17.44 -15.23
CA PRO A 190 0.75 -18.22 -16.01
C PRO A 190 1.50 -19.02 -17.08
N TYR A 191 1.16 -20.30 -17.20
CA TYR A 191 1.82 -21.28 -18.10
C TYR A 191 3.30 -21.56 -17.81
N GLY A 192 3.88 -20.98 -16.77
CA GLY A 192 5.25 -21.28 -16.33
C GLY A 192 5.33 -22.64 -15.65
N THR A 193 6.48 -23.32 -15.74
CA THR A 193 6.72 -24.63 -15.12
C THR A 193 7.34 -24.53 -13.73
N SER A 194 8.02 -23.40 -13.42
CA SER A 194 8.75 -23.19 -12.17
C SER A 194 8.36 -21.88 -11.51
N VAL A 195 8.58 -21.79 -10.20
CA VAL A 195 8.56 -20.52 -9.46
C VAL A 195 9.81 -19.75 -9.84
N VAL A 196 9.63 -18.46 -10.16
CA VAL A 196 10.72 -17.54 -10.48
C VAL A 196 10.69 -16.36 -9.51
N GLU A 197 11.86 -15.89 -9.12
CA GLU A 197 12.00 -14.64 -8.43
C GLU A 197 11.88 -13.50 -9.44
N MET A 198 10.97 -12.58 -9.15
CA MET A 198 10.74 -11.40 -9.98
C MET A 198 10.90 -10.14 -9.13
N ARG A 199 11.35 -9.09 -9.75
CA ARG A 199 11.46 -7.78 -9.13
C ARG A 199 10.08 -7.24 -8.78
N ARG A 200 9.95 -6.58 -7.64
CA ARG A 200 8.78 -5.81 -7.28
C ARG A 200 8.97 -4.36 -7.71
N TYR A 201 8.02 -3.84 -8.47
CA TYR A 201 7.95 -2.41 -8.83
C TYR A 201 6.90 -1.67 -8.03
N ALA A 202 5.82 -2.37 -7.65
CA ALA A 202 4.63 -1.76 -7.09
C ALA A 202 4.87 -1.13 -5.72
N SER A 203 4.53 0.15 -5.62
CA SER A 203 4.17 0.83 -4.38
C SER A 203 2.67 0.94 -4.26
N PHE A 204 2.17 1.15 -3.04
CA PHE A 204 0.74 1.24 -2.77
C PHE A 204 0.36 2.62 -2.30
N ILE A 205 -0.84 3.03 -2.69
CA ILE A 205 -1.60 4.15 -2.15
C ILE A 205 -3.04 3.68 -1.98
N ALA A 206 -3.82 4.29 -1.11
CA ALA A 206 -5.19 3.85 -0.88
C ALA A 206 -6.12 5.05 -0.66
N THR A 207 -7.42 4.83 -0.91
CA THR A 207 -8.48 5.80 -0.63
C THR A 207 -9.60 5.17 0.18
N SER A 208 -10.29 5.97 0.99
CA SER A 208 -11.49 5.54 1.70
C SER A 208 -12.46 6.70 1.90
N ASN A 209 -13.73 6.38 2.09
CA ASN A 209 -14.77 7.33 2.46
C ASN A 209 -15.08 7.31 3.96
N HIS A 210 -14.61 6.32 4.69
CA HIS A 210 -14.86 6.11 6.12
C HIS A 210 -13.56 6.18 6.93
N LYS A 211 -13.63 6.60 8.20
CA LYS A 211 -12.47 6.71 9.09
C LYS A 211 -12.13 5.41 9.82
N ASP A 212 -13.12 4.61 10.17
CA ASP A 212 -12.93 3.39 10.98
C ASP A 212 -12.38 2.24 10.12
N LEU A 213 -11.09 2.28 9.83
CA LEU A 213 -10.46 1.46 8.80
C LEU A 213 -9.49 0.41 9.33
N LEU A 214 -8.69 0.80 10.33
CA LEU A 214 -7.57 -0.01 10.77
C LEU A 214 -8.01 -1.00 11.86
N THR A 215 -8.12 -2.26 11.48
CA THR A 215 -8.58 -3.33 12.40
C THR A 215 -7.49 -3.85 13.34
N ASP A 216 -6.22 -3.55 13.05
CA ASP A 216 -5.08 -4.00 13.83
C ASP A 216 -4.12 -2.85 14.13
N PRO A 217 -4.03 -2.42 15.41
CA PRO A 217 -3.13 -1.34 15.81
C PRO A 217 -1.65 -1.61 15.53
N SER A 218 -1.23 -2.87 15.63
CA SER A 218 0.16 -3.25 15.35
C SER A 218 0.53 -3.09 13.87
N GLY A 219 -0.49 -3.06 12.99
CA GLY A 219 -0.36 -2.86 11.56
C GLY A 219 -0.48 -1.40 11.12
N SER A 220 -0.90 -0.50 11.99
CA SER A 220 -1.15 0.91 11.66
C SER A 220 0.10 1.64 11.16
N ARG A 221 1.29 1.27 11.63
CA ARG A 221 2.58 1.80 11.17
C ARG A 221 2.88 1.64 9.68
N ARG A 222 2.06 0.84 8.94
CA ARG A 222 2.19 0.65 7.49
C ARG A 222 1.34 1.62 6.68
N PHE A 223 0.57 2.46 7.34
CA PHE A 223 -0.28 3.42 6.68
C PHE A 223 0.03 4.84 7.12
N ILE A 224 0.05 5.77 6.17
CA ILE A 224 0.04 7.21 6.43
C ILE A 224 -1.40 7.64 6.23
N CYS A 225 -2.21 7.58 7.30
CA CYS A 225 -3.62 7.97 7.22
C CYS A 225 -3.75 9.48 7.25
N ILE A 226 -4.44 10.03 6.25
CA ILE A 226 -4.66 11.46 6.07
C ILE A 226 -6.14 11.73 5.90
N GLU A 227 -6.71 12.52 6.80
CA GLU A 227 -8.06 13.04 6.63
C GLU A 227 -8.04 14.22 5.64
N VAL A 228 -8.70 14.02 4.51
CA VAL A 228 -8.83 15.03 3.45
C VAL A 228 -9.98 15.98 3.83
N LYS A 229 -9.66 17.19 4.22
CA LYS A 229 -10.60 18.20 4.74
C LYS A 229 -11.37 18.98 3.65
N GLY A 230 -11.07 18.75 2.38
CA GLY A 230 -11.69 19.48 1.28
C GLY A 230 -11.40 18.82 -0.07
N VAL A 231 -11.69 19.54 -1.15
CA VAL A 231 -11.39 19.07 -2.50
C VAL A 231 -9.90 19.23 -2.77
N ILE A 232 -9.25 18.15 -3.19
CA ILE A 232 -7.83 18.17 -3.57
C ILE A 232 -7.67 19.00 -4.86
N ASP A 233 -6.69 19.89 -4.87
CA ASP A 233 -6.37 20.69 -6.05
C ASP A 233 -5.60 19.86 -7.08
N THR A 234 -6.33 19.21 -7.97
CA THR A 234 -5.78 18.43 -9.09
C THR A 234 -5.70 19.22 -10.39
N SER A 235 -5.94 20.54 -10.36
CA SER A 235 -5.93 21.39 -11.54
C SER A 235 -4.54 21.91 -11.89
N ARG A 236 -3.62 21.92 -10.94
CA ARG A 236 -2.25 22.39 -11.17
C ARG A 236 -1.50 21.45 -12.09
N PRO A 237 -0.85 21.94 -13.14
CA PRO A 237 -0.01 21.10 -13.99
C PRO A 237 1.17 20.56 -13.16
N ILE A 238 1.43 19.26 -13.30
CA ILE A 238 2.58 18.60 -12.69
C ILE A 238 3.70 18.53 -13.73
N ASP A 239 4.84 19.11 -13.41
CA ASP A 239 6.07 18.95 -14.17
C ASP A 239 6.72 17.60 -13.78
N TYR A 240 6.27 16.54 -14.46
CA TYR A 240 6.70 15.17 -14.13
C TYR A 240 8.19 14.96 -14.32
N ASP A 241 8.79 15.57 -15.35
CA ASP A 241 10.21 15.41 -15.61
C ASP A 241 11.02 15.93 -14.43
N GLN A 242 10.69 17.11 -13.93
CA GLN A 242 11.39 17.69 -12.79
C GLN A 242 10.99 17.08 -11.45
N LEU A 243 9.74 16.61 -11.30
CA LEU A 243 9.28 15.89 -10.09
C LEU A 243 10.10 14.60 -9.87
N TYR A 244 10.26 13.82 -10.93
CA TYR A 244 11.03 12.59 -10.88
C TYR A 244 12.55 12.81 -10.94
N ALA A 245 13.01 13.87 -11.62
CA ALA A 245 14.42 14.29 -11.58
C ALA A 245 14.86 14.68 -10.15
N GLN A 246 13.99 15.34 -9.38
CA GLN A 246 14.21 15.60 -7.95
C GLN A 246 14.45 14.28 -7.19
N ALA A 247 13.53 13.32 -7.34
CA ALA A 247 13.66 12.04 -6.63
C ALA A 247 14.92 11.28 -7.01
N MET A 248 15.29 11.29 -8.31
CA MET A 248 16.50 10.66 -8.79
C MET A 248 17.75 11.32 -8.24
N HIS A 249 17.78 12.66 -8.19
CA HIS A 249 18.89 13.43 -7.62
C HIS A 249 19.05 13.14 -6.14
N GLU A 250 17.97 13.24 -5.36
CA GLU A 250 17.99 13.02 -3.91
C GLU A 250 18.41 11.59 -3.55
N LEU A 251 17.91 10.58 -4.27
CA LEU A 251 18.36 9.18 -4.10
C LEU A 251 19.84 8.98 -4.43
N ALA A 252 20.35 9.66 -5.47
CA ALA A 252 21.77 9.60 -5.85
C ALA A 252 22.68 10.24 -4.80
N HIS A 253 22.19 11.24 -4.06
CA HIS A 253 22.91 11.93 -2.98
C HIS A 253 22.67 11.32 -1.60
N GLY A 254 21.99 10.17 -1.53
CA GLY A 254 21.84 9.41 -0.29
C GLY A 254 20.72 9.88 0.62
N GLU A 255 19.76 10.67 0.08
CA GLU A 255 18.55 11.01 0.85
C GLU A 255 17.82 9.76 1.30
N ARG A 256 17.31 9.80 2.54
CA ARG A 256 16.66 8.65 3.17
C ARG A 256 15.27 8.41 2.58
N TYR A 257 15.09 7.24 1.98
CA TYR A 257 13.83 6.83 1.36
C TYR A 257 13.06 5.76 2.16
N TRP A 258 13.60 5.24 3.27
CA TRP A 258 12.94 4.27 4.14
C TRP A 258 12.42 4.92 5.41
N PHE A 259 11.40 4.32 6.01
CA PHE A 259 10.82 4.75 7.28
C PHE A 259 11.61 4.12 8.43
N ASN A 260 11.89 4.91 9.46
CA ASN A 260 12.53 4.46 10.70
C ASN A 260 11.54 4.47 11.88
N ASP A 261 12.01 4.05 13.07
CA ASP A 261 11.17 3.95 14.27
C ASP A 261 10.52 5.30 14.66
N ALA A 262 11.19 6.43 14.44
CA ALA A 262 10.62 7.75 14.70
C ALA A 262 9.46 8.07 13.73
N ASP A 263 9.61 7.74 12.46
CA ASP A 263 8.54 7.90 11.47
C ASP A 263 7.36 6.97 11.79
N GLU A 264 7.65 5.71 12.15
CA GLU A 264 6.63 4.74 12.54
C GLU A 264 5.86 5.19 13.79
N TYR A 265 6.54 5.81 14.75
CA TYR A 265 5.90 6.40 15.93
C TYR A 265 4.94 7.53 15.56
N VAL A 266 5.39 8.50 14.76
CA VAL A 266 4.57 9.62 14.29
C VAL A 266 3.34 9.12 13.53
N MET A 267 3.51 8.17 12.61
CA MET A 267 2.41 7.57 11.86
C MET A 267 1.43 6.84 12.80
N THR A 268 1.94 6.08 13.77
CA THR A 268 1.09 5.31 14.70
C THR A 268 0.24 6.23 15.57
N GLU A 269 0.81 7.34 16.07
CA GLU A 269 0.06 8.32 16.85
C GLU A 269 -1.02 9.00 15.99
N ALA A 270 -0.68 9.47 14.79
CA ALA A 270 -1.65 10.08 13.87
C ALA A 270 -2.76 9.10 13.45
N ASN A 271 -2.45 7.82 13.35
CA ASN A 271 -3.39 6.80 12.92
C ASN A 271 -4.40 6.36 13.99
N ARG A 272 -4.28 6.84 15.23
CA ARG A 272 -5.22 6.48 16.32
C ARG A 272 -6.66 6.84 15.98
N GLU A 273 -6.88 7.95 15.31
CA GLU A 273 -8.21 8.42 14.88
C GLU A 273 -8.87 7.53 13.81
N PHE A 274 -8.09 6.70 13.11
CA PHE A 274 -8.54 5.82 12.02
C PHE A 274 -8.67 4.36 12.46
N GLN A 275 -8.51 4.09 13.76
CA GLN A 275 -8.64 2.73 14.27
C GLN A 275 -10.09 2.35 14.45
N GLN A 276 -10.45 1.19 13.95
CA GLN A 276 -11.73 0.56 14.24
C GLN A 276 -11.65 -0.08 15.63
N TYR A 277 -12.47 0.41 16.54
CA TYR A 277 -12.63 -0.21 17.85
C TYR A 277 -13.63 -1.35 17.76
N SER A 278 -13.28 -2.52 18.31
CA SER A 278 -14.25 -3.60 18.43
C SER A 278 -15.42 -3.20 19.35
N PRO A 279 -16.59 -3.80 19.21
CA PRO A 279 -17.68 -3.56 20.15
C PRO A 279 -17.25 -3.77 21.62
N GLU A 280 -16.44 -4.81 21.87
CA GLU A 280 -15.91 -5.08 23.19
C GLU A 280 -15.02 -3.93 23.72
N GLU A 281 -14.26 -3.27 22.84
CA GLU A 281 -13.38 -2.16 23.20
C GLU A 281 -14.20 -0.87 23.43
N GLN A 282 -15.20 -0.61 22.60
CA GLN A 282 -16.11 0.55 22.76
C GLN A 282 -16.90 0.46 24.06
N PHE A 283 -17.43 -0.72 24.40
CA PHE A 283 -18.20 -0.91 25.61
C PHE A 283 -17.35 -1.06 26.86
N LEU A 284 -16.08 -1.49 26.74
CA LEU A 284 -15.18 -1.60 27.89
C LEU A 284 -15.15 -0.30 28.69
N PHE A 285 -14.82 0.83 28.04
CA PHE A 285 -14.71 2.12 28.72
C PHE A 285 -16.04 2.82 29.03
N ARG A 286 -17.14 2.28 28.53
CA ARG A 286 -18.47 2.72 28.93
C ARG A 286 -18.91 2.12 30.28
N TYR A 287 -18.48 0.90 30.57
CA TYR A 287 -18.88 0.16 31.76
C TYR A 287 -17.74 -0.03 32.78
N PHE A 288 -16.51 0.26 32.37
CA PHE A 288 -15.34 0.12 33.21
C PHE A 288 -14.37 1.27 32.99
N ARG A 289 -13.66 1.63 34.05
CA ARG A 289 -12.52 2.58 33.97
C ARG A 289 -11.32 2.01 34.69
N MET A 290 -10.14 2.58 34.46
CA MET A 290 -8.96 2.29 35.25
C MET A 290 -9.14 2.85 36.66
N ALA A 291 -8.61 2.14 37.66
CA ALA A 291 -8.56 2.65 39.02
C ALA A 291 -7.64 3.88 39.11
N GLU A 292 -8.07 4.91 39.82
CA GLU A 292 -7.24 6.08 40.13
C GLU A 292 -6.19 5.75 41.20
N ALA A 293 -5.20 6.64 41.36
CA ALA A 293 -4.14 6.43 42.36
C ALA A 293 -4.74 6.39 43.79
N GLY A 294 -4.64 5.23 44.46
CA GLY A 294 -5.21 5.00 45.78
C GLY A 294 -6.60 4.37 45.82
N GLU A 295 -7.20 4.10 44.67
CA GLU A 295 -8.50 3.42 44.52
C GLU A 295 -8.30 1.90 44.42
N GLU A 296 -9.08 1.12 45.15
CA GLU A 296 -9.10 -0.33 45.01
C GLU A 296 -10.00 -0.76 43.86
N GLY A 297 -9.40 -1.15 42.74
CA GLY A 297 -10.11 -1.75 41.63
C GLY A 297 -10.31 -3.25 41.79
N GLU A 298 -11.34 -3.80 41.16
CA GLU A 298 -11.64 -5.22 41.10
C GLU A 298 -10.72 -5.96 40.13
N TRP A 299 -10.13 -7.09 40.53
CA TRP A 299 -9.29 -7.93 39.70
C TRP A 299 -10.11 -8.98 38.97
N MET A 300 -10.36 -8.79 37.69
CA MET A 300 -11.21 -9.63 36.84
C MET A 300 -10.46 -10.31 35.72
N ALA A 301 -10.82 -11.54 35.41
CA ALA A 301 -10.34 -12.22 34.20
C ALA A 301 -11.06 -11.67 32.95
N PRO A 302 -10.44 -11.72 31.74
CA PRO A 302 -11.08 -11.28 30.51
C PRO A 302 -12.45 -11.91 30.26
N ALA A 303 -12.63 -13.18 30.65
CA ALA A 303 -13.90 -13.88 30.52
C ALA A 303 -14.99 -13.32 31.44
N GLU A 304 -14.63 -12.87 32.66
CA GLU A 304 -15.54 -12.28 33.63
C GLU A 304 -16.02 -10.90 33.13
N ILE A 305 -15.08 -10.06 32.65
CA ILE A 305 -15.41 -8.75 32.08
C ILE A 305 -16.32 -8.91 30.85
N LEU A 306 -15.98 -9.81 29.91
CA LEU A 306 -16.81 -10.10 28.76
C LEU A 306 -18.19 -10.64 29.12
N LYS A 307 -18.30 -11.43 30.19
CA LYS A 307 -19.59 -11.91 30.67
C LYS A 307 -20.49 -10.77 31.14
N ILE A 308 -19.92 -9.78 31.82
CA ILE A 308 -20.64 -8.58 32.23
C ILE A 308 -21.07 -7.78 30.99
N LEU A 309 -20.17 -7.54 30.05
CA LEU A 309 -20.48 -6.84 28.79
C LEU A 309 -21.55 -7.59 27.97
N HIS A 310 -21.51 -8.94 27.98
CA HIS A 310 -22.53 -9.74 27.30
C HIS A 310 -23.93 -9.55 27.91
N GLN A 311 -24.03 -9.41 29.23
CA GLN A 311 -25.29 -9.16 29.91
C GLN A 311 -25.87 -7.78 29.60
N GLU A 312 -25.00 -6.77 29.39
CA GLU A 312 -25.42 -5.39 29.15
C GLU A 312 -25.69 -5.07 27.66
N VAL A 313 -24.97 -5.71 26.71
CA VAL A 313 -24.96 -5.31 25.29
C VAL A 313 -24.94 -6.47 24.30
N ASP A 314 -25.34 -7.67 24.71
CA ASP A 314 -25.47 -8.88 23.87
C ASP A 314 -24.22 -9.21 23.02
N ILE A 315 -23.01 -9.01 23.57
CA ILE A 315 -21.76 -9.39 22.92
C ILE A 315 -21.58 -10.91 23.01
N PRO A 316 -21.42 -11.64 21.87
CA PRO A 316 -21.28 -13.10 21.92
C PRO A 316 -20.07 -13.57 22.72
N LEU A 317 -20.26 -14.49 23.66
CA LEU A 317 -19.22 -15.04 24.51
C LEU A 317 -18.70 -16.37 23.96
N ASN A 318 -17.44 -16.40 23.48
CA ASN A 318 -16.74 -17.63 23.09
C ASN A 318 -15.24 -17.53 23.36
N ALA A 319 -14.56 -18.68 23.38
CA ALA A 319 -13.13 -18.75 23.75
C ALA A 319 -12.22 -17.88 22.83
N LYS A 320 -12.54 -17.79 21.54
CA LYS A 320 -11.78 -16.96 20.60
C LYS A 320 -11.89 -15.46 20.93
N ARG A 321 -13.10 -14.99 21.28
CA ARG A 321 -13.34 -13.61 21.70
C ARG A 321 -12.72 -13.29 23.05
N VAL A 322 -12.78 -14.20 24.02
CA VAL A 322 -12.08 -14.05 25.31
C VAL A 322 -10.58 -13.83 25.11
N ALA A 323 -9.94 -14.64 24.27
CA ALA A 323 -8.52 -14.49 23.95
C ALA A 323 -8.21 -13.18 23.22
N ALA A 324 -9.09 -12.75 22.29
CA ALA A 324 -8.95 -11.46 21.58
C ALA A 324 -9.10 -10.29 22.56
N PHE A 325 -10.08 -10.33 23.43
CA PHE A 325 -10.35 -9.31 24.43
C PHE A 325 -9.21 -9.19 25.46
N GLY A 326 -8.60 -10.30 25.87
CA GLY A 326 -7.39 -10.26 26.71
C GLY A 326 -6.21 -9.51 26.06
N ARG A 327 -6.10 -9.56 24.71
CA ARG A 327 -5.11 -8.74 23.98
C ARG A 327 -5.48 -7.26 23.98
N ILE A 328 -6.77 -6.93 23.87
CA ILE A 328 -7.30 -5.56 23.96
C ILE A 328 -6.96 -4.97 25.34
N LEU A 329 -7.30 -5.65 26.43
CA LEU A 329 -7.03 -5.20 27.80
C LEU A 329 -5.54 -4.90 28.03
N ARG A 330 -4.66 -5.77 27.51
CA ARG A 330 -3.21 -5.56 27.59
C ARG A 330 -2.76 -4.35 26.79
N LYS A 331 -3.31 -4.17 25.56
CA LYS A 331 -3.00 -3.04 24.68
C LYS A 331 -3.39 -1.71 25.30
N GLN A 332 -4.51 -1.68 26.01
CA GLN A 332 -5.01 -0.48 26.70
C GLN A 332 -4.19 -0.12 27.96
N GLY A 333 -3.14 -0.88 28.28
CA GLY A 333 -2.26 -0.58 29.42
C GLY A 333 -2.93 -0.80 30.78
N ILE A 334 -4.04 -1.54 30.83
CA ILE A 334 -4.75 -1.81 32.08
C ILE A 334 -3.86 -2.63 33.01
N PRO A 335 -3.68 -2.22 34.28
CA PRO A 335 -2.86 -2.95 35.24
C PRO A 335 -3.26 -4.42 35.31
N SER A 336 -2.26 -5.30 35.19
CA SER A 336 -2.50 -6.73 35.13
C SER A 336 -1.56 -7.52 36.07
N ARG A 337 -2.04 -8.67 36.57
CA ARG A 337 -1.23 -9.64 37.28
C ARG A 337 -1.50 -11.06 36.80
N HIS A 338 -0.48 -11.89 36.88
CA HIS A 338 -0.64 -13.30 36.52
C HIS A 338 -1.04 -14.11 37.77
N THR A 339 -2.06 -14.95 37.60
CA THR A 339 -2.55 -15.86 38.65
C THR A 339 -2.46 -17.31 38.18
N ARG A 340 -2.66 -18.29 39.09
CA ARG A 340 -2.72 -19.72 38.73
C ARG A 340 -3.83 -20.03 37.69
N LYS A 341 -4.87 -19.17 37.59
CA LYS A 341 -6.00 -19.32 36.67
C LYS A 341 -5.86 -18.46 35.40
N GLY A 342 -4.75 -17.73 35.22
CA GLY A 342 -4.49 -16.85 34.07
C GLY A 342 -4.25 -15.39 34.45
N THR A 343 -4.19 -14.52 33.46
CA THR A 343 -3.99 -13.07 33.66
C THR A 343 -5.31 -12.40 34.06
N VAL A 344 -5.26 -11.60 35.14
CA VAL A 344 -6.39 -10.75 35.55
C VAL A 344 -6.00 -9.28 35.46
N TYR A 345 -6.99 -8.43 35.28
CA TYR A 345 -6.86 -7.00 35.04
C TYR A 345 -7.62 -6.21 36.10
N GLN A 346 -7.04 -5.07 36.53
CA GLN A 346 -7.65 -4.23 37.55
C GLN A 346 -8.50 -3.15 36.93
N LEU A 347 -9.79 -3.17 37.20
CA LEU A 347 -10.77 -2.22 36.69
C LEU A 347 -11.77 -1.84 37.78
N VAL A 348 -12.37 -0.67 37.61
CA VAL A 348 -13.48 -0.18 38.42
C VAL A 348 -14.70 -0.10 37.50
N ARG A 349 -15.87 -0.48 37.99
CA ARG A 349 -17.12 -0.27 37.25
C ARG A 349 -17.39 1.23 37.18
N ALA A 350 -17.73 1.71 35.96
CA ALA A 350 -18.06 3.10 35.69
C ALA A 350 -19.46 3.47 36.17
#